data_69495708b85ba41b0da22e9f7e40d65f
#
_entry.id   69495708b85ba41b0da22e9f7e40d65f
#
_cell.length_a   1.000
_cell.length_b   1.000
_cell.length_c   1.000
_cell.angle_alpha   90.00
_cell.angle_beta   90.00
_cell.angle_gamma   90.00
#
_symmetry.space_group_name_H-M   'P 1'
#
loop_
_entity.id
_entity.type
_entity.pdbx_description
1 polymer ?
#
loop_
_entity_poly.entity_id
_entity_poly.type
_entity_poly.pdbx_seq_one_letter_code
_entity_poly.pdbx_strand_id
1 'polypeptide(L)'
;DVLKHHYSTFCQPEFWLDKPRTTPELHDLDLQLTASKMGNFAEGWQLAQKIEKDEPNNHRAAFNRGWYVLHQGKIQEGYQLMDRGRIVGVFGNSPPNSPTPPWDGKSKGVVLLNLEGGLGDQIHQVRYAKHIAARGCKVIVACTGALVTLFTDVEGVSAVVPHGCC
;
A
#
# COMPACT_ATOMS: atom_id res chain seq x y z
N ASP A 1 -26.60 6.09 -14.91
CA ASP A 1 -25.98 5.79 -16.21
C ASP A 1 -24.56 6.34 -16.37
N VAL A 2 -24.18 7.43 -15.72
CA VAL A 2 -22.81 7.96 -15.74
C VAL A 2 -21.80 6.97 -15.12
N LEU A 3 -22.17 6.30 -14.04
CA LEU A 3 -21.33 5.28 -13.40
C LEU A 3 -21.11 4.03 -14.26
N LYS A 4 -22.14 3.61 -15.01
CA LYS A 4 -22.01 2.49 -15.97
C LYS A 4 -21.09 2.84 -17.14
N HIS A 5 -21.15 4.08 -17.62
CA HIS A 5 -20.30 4.53 -18.72
C HIS A 5 -18.82 4.61 -18.27
N HIS A 6 -18.55 5.15 -17.10
CA HIS A 6 -17.20 5.16 -16.55
C HIS A 6 -16.63 3.76 -16.32
N TYR A 7 -17.43 2.83 -15.76
CA TYR A 7 -16.98 1.45 -15.54
C TYR A 7 -16.67 0.72 -16.85
N SER A 8 -17.49 0.89 -17.88
CA SER A 8 -17.26 0.25 -19.19
C SER A 8 -16.02 0.80 -19.90
N THR A 9 -15.72 2.09 -19.77
CA THR A 9 -14.57 2.72 -20.42
C THR A 9 -13.26 2.36 -19.73
N PHE A 10 -13.24 2.30 -18.39
CA PHE A 10 -12.03 1.95 -17.62
C PHE A 10 -11.72 0.45 -17.59
N CYS A 11 -12.69 -0.41 -17.88
CA CYS A 11 -12.51 -1.87 -17.87
C CYS A 11 -12.25 -2.45 -19.26
N GLN A 12 -12.15 -1.63 -20.30
CA GLN A 12 -11.80 -2.13 -21.64
C GLN A 12 -10.28 -2.32 -21.74
N PRO A 13 -9.82 -3.52 -22.14
CA PRO A 13 -8.39 -3.82 -22.28
C PRO A 13 -7.66 -2.81 -23.16
N GLU A 14 -8.32 -2.35 -24.22
CA GLU A 14 -7.78 -1.41 -25.21
C GLU A 14 -7.42 -0.06 -24.59
N PHE A 15 -8.17 0.42 -23.59
CA PHE A 15 -7.89 1.69 -22.91
C PHE A 15 -6.52 1.73 -22.24
N TRP A 16 -6.03 0.58 -21.78
CA TRP A 16 -4.73 0.46 -21.10
C TRP A 16 -3.58 0.16 -22.07
N LEU A 17 -3.91 -0.37 -23.26
CA LEU A 17 -2.94 -0.75 -24.27
C LEU A 17 -2.53 0.43 -25.19
N ASP A 18 -3.38 1.44 -25.36
CA ASP A 18 -3.18 2.55 -26.30
C ASP A 18 -2.30 3.71 -25.79
N LYS A 19 -1.75 3.63 -24.58
CA LYS A 19 -0.83 4.66 -24.12
C LYS A 19 0.55 4.49 -24.77
N PRO A 20 1.11 5.56 -25.35
CA PRO A 20 2.48 5.49 -25.91
C PRO A 20 3.46 5.12 -24.79
N ARG A 21 4.19 4.06 -25.00
CA ARG A 21 5.13 3.47 -24.05
C ARG A 21 6.52 3.90 -24.43
N THR A 22 7.21 4.47 -23.47
CA THR A 22 8.50 5.13 -23.73
C THR A 22 9.69 4.19 -23.58
N THR A 23 9.55 3.05 -22.89
CA THR A 23 10.63 2.07 -22.70
C THR A 23 10.11 0.63 -22.65
N PRO A 24 10.93 -0.39 -23.01
CA PRO A 24 10.56 -1.80 -22.87
C PRO A 24 10.19 -2.23 -21.45
N GLU A 25 10.88 -1.68 -20.45
CA GLU A 25 10.65 -2.01 -19.03
C GLU A 25 9.27 -1.53 -18.58
N LEU A 26 8.86 -0.33 -18.99
CA LEU A 26 7.51 0.18 -18.72
C LEU A 26 6.45 -0.65 -19.41
N HIS A 27 6.75 -1.21 -20.59
CA HIS A 27 5.84 -2.11 -21.29
C HIS A 27 5.54 -3.37 -20.49
N ASP A 28 6.54 -4.06 -19.97
CA ASP A 28 6.37 -5.29 -19.20
C ASP A 28 5.61 -5.02 -17.88
N LEU A 29 5.90 -3.89 -17.21
CA LEU A 29 5.17 -3.48 -16.01
C LEU A 29 3.69 -3.16 -16.30
N ASP A 30 3.39 -2.53 -17.40
CA ASP A 30 2.03 -2.22 -17.82
C ASP A 30 1.27 -3.50 -18.20
N LEU A 31 1.89 -4.44 -18.88
CA LEU A 31 1.30 -5.75 -19.18
C LEU A 31 1.00 -6.54 -17.91
N GLN A 32 1.93 -6.55 -16.95
CA GLN A 32 1.73 -7.18 -15.65
C GLN A 32 0.51 -6.60 -14.92
N LEU A 33 0.39 -5.27 -14.88
CA LEU A 33 -0.72 -4.59 -14.24
C LEU A 33 -2.05 -4.87 -14.96
N THR A 34 -2.02 -4.91 -16.29
CA THR A 34 -3.19 -5.23 -17.12
C THR A 34 -3.65 -6.66 -16.88
N ALA A 35 -2.73 -7.63 -16.88
CA ALA A 35 -3.04 -9.03 -16.60
C ALA A 35 -3.69 -9.20 -15.22
N SER A 36 -3.18 -8.51 -14.19
CA SER A 36 -3.78 -8.46 -12.85
C SER A 36 -5.22 -7.96 -12.87
N LYS A 37 -5.46 -6.83 -13.54
CA LYS A 37 -6.78 -6.18 -13.58
C LYS A 37 -7.81 -7.02 -14.33
N MET A 38 -7.37 -7.80 -15.31
CA MET A 38 -8.21 -8.73 -16.06
C MET A 38 -8.43 -10.07 -15.36
N GLY A 39 -7.82 -10.29 -14.19
CA GLY A 39 -7.88 -11.56 -13.46
C GLY A 39 -6.98 -12.64 -14.04
N ASN A 40 -6.12 -12.32 -15.01
CA ASN A 40 -5.15 -13.27 -15.58
C ASN A 40 -3.88 -13.34 -14.72
N PHE A 41 -4.03 -13.90 -13.53
CA PHE A 41 -2.95 -13.96 -12.54
C PHE A 41 -1.75 -14.82 -12.98
N ALA A 42 -1.97 -15.83 -13.80
CA ALA A 42 -0.88 -16.71 -14.30
C ALA A 42 0.09 -15.94 -15.21
N GLU A 43 -0.44 -15.18 -16.16
CA GLU A 43 0.37 -14.35 -17.06
C GLU A 43 1.06 -13.21 -16.29
N GLY A 44 0.32 -12.52 -15.42
CA GLY A 44 0.89 -11.49 -14.59
C GLY A 44 2.01 -11.98 -13.69
N TRP A 45 1.91 -13.20 -13.18
CA TRP A 45 2.97 -13.84 -12.40
C TRP A 45 4.22 -14.13 -13.24
N GLN A 46 4.05 -14.67 -14.46
CA GLN A 46 5.18 -14.93 -15.37
C GLN A 46 5.92 -13.64 -15.73
N LEU A 47 5.17 -12.57 -16.02
CA LEU A 47 5.75 -11.24 -16.27
C LEU A 47 6.51 -10.71 -15.04
N ALA A 48 5.94 -10.87 -13.84
CA ALA A 48 6.59 -10.47 -12.60
C ALA A 48 7.93 -11.17 -12.39
N GLN A 49 7.98 -12.47 -12.65
CA GLN A 49 9.22 -13.27 -12.55
C GLN A 49 10.26 -12.86 -13.60
N LYS A 50 9.82 -12.57 -14.82
CA LYS A 50 10.72 -12.07 -15.88
C LYS A 50 11.34 -10.75 -15.47
N ILE A 51 10.54 -9.77 -15.06
CA ILE A 51 11.02 -8.44 -14.67
C ILE A 51 11.99 -8.54 -13.48
N GLU A 52 11.68 -9.39 -12.49
CA GLU A 52 12.56 -9.57 -11.33
C GLU A 52 13.93 -10.14 -11.74
N LYS A 53 13.95 -11.06 -12.70
CA LYS A 53 15.20 -11.64 -13.22
C LYS A 53 16.03 -10.60 -13.99
N ASP A 54 15.36 -9.80 -14.82
CA ASP A 54 16.02 -8.83 -15.70
C ASP A 54 16.41 -7.55 -14.93
N GLU A 55 15.60 -7.18 -13.91
CA GLU A 55 15.74 -5.95 -13.13
C GLU A 55 15.54 -6.18 -11.61
N PRO A 56 16.45 -6.86 -10.91
CA PRO A 56 16.29 -7.26 -9.50
C PRO A 56 16.14 -6.08 -8.53
N ASN A 57 16.59 -4.89 -8.92
CA ASN A 57 16.50 -3.67 -8.12
C ASN A 57 15.31 -2.78 -8.48
N ASN A 58 14.44 -3.22 -9.39
CA ASN A 58 13.25 -2.46 -9.76
C ASN A 58 12.22 -2.51 -8.62
N HIS A 59 12.13 -1.42 -7.85
CA HIS A 59 11.23 -1.31 -6.71
C HIS A 59 9.75 -1.38 -7.11
N ARG A 60 9.39 -0.85 -8.29
CA ARG A 60 8.03 -0.91 -8.81
C ARG A 60 7.63 -2.32 -9.21
N ALA A 61 8.55 -3.07 -9.83
CA ALA A 61 8.34 -4.47 -10.14
C ALA A 61 8.15 -5.31 -8.88
N ALA A 62 8.97 -5.08 -7.85
CA ALA A 62 8.83 -5.74 -6.56
C ALA A 62 7.46 -5.45 -5.92
N PHE A 63 7.01 -4.19 -5.92
CA PHE A 63 5.68 -3.81 -5.45
C PHE A 63 4.57 -4.56 -6.21
N ASN A 64 4.62 -4.57 -7.54
CA ASN A 64 3.63 -5.27 -8.36
C ASN A 64 3.62 -6.78 -8.07
N ARG A 65 4.80 -7.39 -7.89
CA ARG A 65 4.93 -8.80 -7.50
C ARG A 65 4.30 -9.08 -6.13
N GLY A 66 4.39 -8.14 -5.21
CA GLY A 66 3.78 -8.24 -3.88
C GLY A 66 2.31 -8.61 -3.93
N TRP A 67 1.53 -8.05 -4.87
CA TRP A 67 0.12 -8.38 -5.05
C TRP A 67 -0.10 -9.87 -5.38
N TYR A 68 0.72 -10.45 -6.25
CA TYR A 68 0.61 -11.87 -6.60
C TYR A 68 0.98 -12.77 -5.43
N VAL A 69 1.98 -12.37 -4.65
CA VAL A 69 2.41 -13.11 -3.46
C VAL A 69 1.34 -13.06 -2.37
N LEU A 70 0.70 -11.90 -2.16
CA LEU A 70 -0.45 -11.77 -1.26
C LEU A 70 -1.62 -12.64 -1.72
N HIS A 71 -1.90 -12.70 -3.01
CA HIS A 71 -2.96 -13.54 -3.58
C HIS A 71 -2.73 -15.05 -3.32
N GLN A 72 -1.47 -15.48 -3.18
CA GLN A 72 -1.11 -16.83 -2.77
C GLN A 72 -1.21 -17.08 -1.26
N GLY A 73 -1.65 -16.08 -0.47
CA GLY A 73 -1.74 -16.18 0.99
C GLY A 73 -0.42 -15.99 1.73
N LYS A 74 0.67 -15.65 1.04
CA LYS A 74 1.98 -15.38 1.63
C LYS A 74 2.07 -13.94 2.14
N ILE A 75 1.34 -13.68 3.23
CA ILE A 75 1.06 -12.32 3.72
C ILE A 75 2.34 -11.55 4.06
N GLN A 76 3.24 -12.16 4.83
CA GLN A 76 4.47 -11.49 5.27
C GLN A 76 5.39 -11.12 4.09
N GLU A 77 5.64 -12.07 3.20
CA GLU A 77 6.47 -11.85 2.00
C GLU A 77 5.85 -10.80 1.07
N GLY A 78 4.53 -10.89 0.87
CA GLY A 78 3.83 -9.95 0.00
C GLY A 78 3.91 -8.51 0.50
N TYR A 79 3.70 -8.25 1.79
CA TYR A 79 3.84 -6.90 2.35
C TYR A 79 5.28 -6.39 2.31
N GLN A 80 6.29 -7.24 2.54
CA GLN A 80 7.70 -6.85 2.39
C GLN A 80 8.02 -6.39 0.97
N LEU A 81 7.46 -7.05 -0.03
CA LEU A 81 7.60 -6.63 -1.42
C LEU A 81 6.84 -5.33 -1.72
N MET A 82 5.63 -5.18 -1.18
CA MET A 82 4.83 -3.96 -1.35
C MET A 82 5.50 -2.74 -0.72
N ASP A 83 6.20 -2.89 0.40
CA ASP A 83 6.94 -1.79 1.04
C ASP A 83 7.99 -1.16 0.12
N ARG A 84 8.52 -1.91 -0.84
CA ARG A 84 9.42 -1.35 -1.85
C ARG A 84 8.74 -0.30 -2.74
N GLY A 85 7.42 -0.36 -2.87
CA GLY A 85 6.64 0.65 -3.58
C GLY A 85 6.68 2.04 -2.94
N ARG A 86 6.97 2.13 -1.63
CA ARG A 86 7.15 3.41 -0.92
C ARG A 86 8.34 4.20 -1.46
N ILE A 87 9.40 3.50 -1.85
CA ILE A 87 10.64 4.11 -2.38
C ILE A 87 10.36 4.89 -3.67
N VAL A 88 9.42 4.40 -4.47
CA VAL A 88 9.05 4.98 -5.77
C VAL A 88 7.67 5.67 -5.75
N GLY A 89 7.11 5.89 -4.56
CA GLY A 89 5.87 6.65 -4.37
C GLY A 89 4.60 6.00 -4.95
N VAL A 90 4.58 4.68 -5.15
CA VAL A 90 3.42 3.96 -5.69
C VAL A 90 2.62 3.21 -4.62
N PHE A 91 3.07 3.22 -3.39
CA PHE A 91 2.41 2.56 -2.26
C PHE A 91 2.52 3.39 -0.99
N GLY A 92 1.39 3.53 -0.29
CA GLY A 92 1.31 4.19 1.01
C GLY A 92 1.63 5.69 0.97
N ASN A 93 1.69 6.26 2.15
CA ASN A 93 2.22 7.61 2.34
C ASN A 93 3.74 7.56 2.45
N SER A 94 4.41 8.64 2.09
CA SER A 94 5.82 8.77 2.42
C SER A 94 5.99 8.57 3.93
N PRO A 95 7.01 7.83 4.38
CA PRO A 95 7.29 7.73 5.80
C PRO A 95 7.41 9.13 6.40
N PRO A 96 6.90 9.37 7.61
CA PRO A 96 7.12 10.65 8.27
C PRO A 96 8.62 10.92 8.32
N ASN A 97 9.01 12.17 8.09
CA ASN A 97 10.41 12.59 8.19
C ASN A 97 10.82 12.59 9.68
N SER A 98 11.03 11.41 10.22
CA SER A 98 11.33 11.18 11.62
C SER A 98 12.70 10.49 11.74
N PRO A 99 13.56 10.95 12.64
CA PRO A 99 14.81 10.24 12.97
C PRO A 99 14.55 8.91 13.69
N THR A 100 13.32 8.66 14.12
CA THR A 100 12.94 7.45 14.84
C THR A 100 12.76 6.29 13.87
N PRO A 101 13.42 5.14 14.09
CA PRO A 101 13.25 3.98 13.23
C PRO A 101 11.83 3.41 13.31
N PRO A 102 11.40 2.63 12.31
CA PRO A 102 10.15 1.89 12.40
C PRO A 102 10.09 1.02 13.66
N TRP A 103 8.90 0.94 14.27
CA TRP A 103 8.70 0.12 15.46
C TRP A 103 8.92 -1.37 15.16
N ASP A 104 9.70 -2.03 15.99
CA ASP A 104 10.08 -3.44 15.85
C ASP A 104 8.98 -4.45 16.29
N GLY A 105 7.84 -3.94 16.73
CA GLY A 105 6.74 -4.75 17.25
C GLY A 105 6.96 -5.26 18.70
N LYS A 106 8.07 -4.93 19.37
CA LYS A 106 8.45 -5.46 20.70
C LYS A 106 8.80 -4.38 21.70
N SER A 107 9.56 -3.37 21.29
CA SER A 107 10.03 -2.29 22.17
C SER A 107 8.86 -1.52 22.75
N LYS A 108 8.94 -1.21 24.06
CA LYS A 108 7.95 -0.37 24.74
C LYS A 108 8.29 1.10 24.55
N GLY A 109 7.27 1.93 24.54
CA GLY A 109 7.43 3.38 24.42
C GLY A 109 6.26 4.05 23.72
N VAL A 110 6.55 5.16 23.05
CA VAL A 110 5.57 5.86 22.21
C VAL A 110 5.68 5.34 20.78
N VAL A 111 4.57 4.90 20.24
CA VAL A 111 4.47 4.41 18.85
C VAL A 111 3.57 5.35 18.05
N LEU A 112 4.09 5.90 16.96
CA LEU A 112 3.30 6.60 15.97
C LEU A 112 2.71 5.60 14.99
N LEU A 113 1.38 5.43 15.03
CA LEU A 113 0.62 4.67 14.05
C LEU A 113 0.17 5.61 12.93
N ASN A 114 0.96 5.67 11.87
CA ASN A 114 0.66 6.51 10.70
C ASN A 114 -0.29 5.76 9.78
N LEU A 115 -1.56 6.20 9.72
CA LEU A 115 -2.59 5.55 8.92
C LEU A 115 -2.49 6.02 7.46
N GLU A 116 -2.79 5.14 6.52
CA GLU A 116 -2.54 5.34 5.10
C GLU A 116 -3.78 5.05 4.25
N GLY A 117 -3.73 5.50 3.00
CA GLY A 117 -4.80 5.27 2.03
C GLY A 117 -5.99 6.19 2.21
N GLY A 118 -7.15 5.76 1.73
CA GLY A 118 -8.41 6.49 1.85
C GLY A 118 -9.00 6.44 3.27
N LEU A 119 -10.13 7.11 3.47
CA LEU A 119 -10.80 7.16 4.78
C LEU A 119 -11.16 5.76 5.28
N GLY A 120 -11.66 4.89 4.39
CA GLY A 120 -12.02 3.51 4.71
C GLY A 120 -10.82 2.67 5.16
N ASP A 121 -9.68 2.84 4.49
CA ASP A 121 -8.43 2.15 4.84
C ASP A 121 -7.97 2.55 6.23
N GLN A 122 -8.01 3.84 6.55
CA GLN A 122 -7.63 4.37 7.86
C GLN A 122 -8.55 3.90 8.97
N ILE A 123 -9.88 3.86 8.72
CA ILE A 123 -10.87 3.29 9.66
C ILE A 123 -10.56 1.81 9.92
N HIS A 124 -10.19 1.08 8.89
CA HIS A 124 -9.82 -0.33 9.03
C HIS A 124 -8.49 -0.52 9.77
N GLN A 125 -7.51 0.37 9.58
CA GLN A 125 -6.18 0.26 10.17
C GLN A 125 -6.14 0.68 11.64
N VAL A 126 -6.96 1.64 12.10
CA VAL A 126 -6.92 2.14 13.48
C VAL A 126 -7.14 1.04 14.52
N ARG A 127 -7.79 -0.06 14.16
CA ARG A 127 -7.97 -1.24 15.03
C ARG A 127 -6.66 -1.81 15.57
N TYR A 128 -5.53 -1.56 14.93
CA TYR A 128 -4.24 -2.04 15.41
C TYR A 128 -3.76 -1.28 16.65
N ALA A 129 -4.31 -0.10 16.96
CA ALA A 129 -3.94 0.69 18.13
C ALA A 129 -4.08 -0.12 19.43
N LYS A 130 -5.19 -0.84 19.62
CA LYS A 130 -5.40 -1.68 20.82
C LYS A 130 -4.36 -2.80 20.96
N HIS A 131 -3.90 -3.38 19.87
CA HIS A 131 -2.89 -4.44 19.91
C HIS A 131 -1.50 -3.90 20.26
N ILE A 132 -1.20 -2.68 19.81
CA ILE A 132 0.04 -1.97 20.16
C ILE A 132 -0.01 -1.54 21.62
N ALA A 133 -1.13 -0.96 22.08
CA ALA A 133 -1.33 -0.56 23.47
C ALA A 133 -1.27 -1.75 24.44
N ALA A 134 -1.83 -2.90 24.08
CA ALA A 134 -1.75 -4.13 24.86
C ALA A 134 -0.31 -4.64 25.08
N ARG A 135 0.64 -4.20 24.26
CA ARG A 135 2.08 -4.46 24.43
C ARG A 135 2.78 -3.47 25.35
N GLY A 136 2.03 -2.56 25.96
CA GLY A 136 2.53 -1.56 26.91
C GLY A 136 3.08 -0.29 26.24
N CYS A 137 2.64 -0.01 25.02
CA CYS A 137 3.00 1.20 24.29
C CYS A 137 1.94 2.30 24.43
N LYS A 138 2.37 3.56 24.39
CA LYS A 138 1.50 4.70 24.12
C LYS A 138 1.33 4.85 22.61
N VAL A 139 0.09 4.89 22.10
CA VAL A 139 -0.17 4.98 20.67
C VAL A 139 -0.65 6.37 20.30
N ILE A 140 0.11 7.04 19.44
CA ILE A 140 -0.31 8.26 18.76
C ILE A 140 -0.75 7.88 17.35
N VAL A 141 -1.96 8.25 16.97
CA VAL A 141 -2.48 7.98 15.62
C VAL A 141 -2.35 9.22 14.77
N ALA A 142 -1.66 9.11 13.63
CA ALA A 142 -1.67 10.13 12.59
C ALA A 142 -2.66 9.74 11.50
N CYS A 143 -3.60 10.62 11.17
CA CYS A 143 -4.68 10.33 10.23
C CYS A 143 -5.10 11.56 9.42
N THR A 144 -5.97 11.35 8.43
CA THR A 144 -6.64 12.44 7.71
C THR A 144 -7.46 13.29 8.68
N GLY A 145 -7.38 14.62 8.56
CA GLY A 145 -8.02 15.55 9.49
C GLY A 145 -9.50 15.30 9.76
N ALA A 146 -10.25 14.82 8.76
CA ALA A 146 -11.66 14.46 8.90
C ALA A 146 -11.91 13.29 9.88
N LEU A 147 -10.91 12.47 10.18
CA LEU A 147 -11.03 11.30 11.06
C LEU A 147 -10.52 11.55 12.49
N VAL A 148 -9.94 12.71 12.76
CA VAL A 148 -9.35 13.03 14.07
C VAL A 148 -10.36 12.82 15.20
N THR A 149 -11.54 13.42 15.09
CA THR A 149 -12.57 13.29 16.11
C THR A 149 -13.07 11.85 16.25
N LEU A 150 -13.22 11.13 15.14
CA LEU A 150 -13.68 9.75 15.15
C LEU A 150 -12.72 8.81 15.90
N PHE A 151 -11.41 9.09 15.83
CA PHE A 151 -10.41 8.20 16.41
C PHE A 151 -10.01 8.55 17.84
N THR A 152 -10.48 9.67 18.39
CA THR A 152 -10.14 10.12 19.75
C THR A 152 -10.55 9.09 20.82
N ASP A 153 -11.70 8.44 20.65
CA ASP A 153 -12.25 7.49 21.61
C ASP A 153 -12.01 6.01 21.23
N VAL A 154 -11.14 5.77 20.23
CA VAL A 154 -10.84 4.38 19.84
C VAL A 154 -9.96 3.71 20.87
N GLU A 155 -10.31 2.49 21.24
CA GLU A 155 -9.57 1.68 22.22
C GLU A 155 -8.08 1.57 21.86
N GLY A 156 -7.23 1.89 22.82
CA GLY A 156 -5.78 1.83 22.69
C GLY A 156 -5.12 3.09 22.10
N VAL A 157 -5.92 4.06 21.66
CA VAL A 157 -5.42 5.35 21.17
C VAL A 157 -5.15 6.26 22.37
N SER A 158 -3.95 6.85 22.43
CA SER A 158 -3.56 7.80 23.49
C SER A 158 -3.69 9.25 23.02
N ALA A 159 -3.49 9.49 21.74
CA ALA A 159 -3.65 10.80 21.09
C ALA A 159 -3.87 10.63 19.59
N VAL A 160 -4.50 11.63 18.96
CA VAL A 160 -4.71 11.67 17.52
C VAL A 160 -4.18 13.00 16.98
N VAL A 161 -3.45 12.94 15.86
CA VAL A 161 -2.92 14.12 15.17
C VAL A 161 -3.27 14.05 13.68
N PRO A 162 -3.55 15.18 13.04
CA PRO A 162 -3.74 15.18 11.59
C PRO A 162 -2.40 14.98 10.87
N HIS A 163 -2.44 14.37 9.67
CA HIS A 163 -1.28 14.26 8.81
C HIS A 163 -0.66 15.64 8.54
N GLY A 164 0.66 15.70 8.50
CA GLY A 164 1.41 16.94 8.26
C GLY A 164 1.69 17.76 9.52
N CYS A 165 1.25 17.31 10.69
CA CYS A 165 1.57 17.94 11.99
C CYS A 165 2.73 17.25 12.74
N CYS A 166 3.42 16.30 12.09
CA CYS A 166 4.56 15.56 12.66
C CYS A 166 5.85 15.88 11.91
#